data_2a4fdd3365fa826f528f1c3867a3190f
#
_entry.id   2a4fdd3365fa826f528f1c3867a3190f
#
_cell.length_a   1.000
_cell.length_b   1.000
_cell.length_c   1.000
_cell.angle_alpha   90.00
_cell.angle_beta   90.00
_cell.angle_gamma   90.00
#
_symmetry.space_group_name_H-M   'P 1'
#
loop_
_entity.id
_entity.type
_entity.pdbx_description
1 polymer ?
#
loop_
_entity_poly.entity_id
_entity_poly.type
_entity_poly.pdbx_seq_one_letter_code
_entity_poly.pdbx_strand_id
1 'polypeptide(L)' 'MPTGVVRSFNVKSGFGFIRPDDGSKDLFVHSGAVKRAGLKPLQENQKISYDVRSELDGRRSAVDLKVV' A
#
# COMPACT_ATOMS: atom_id res chain seq x y z
N MET A 1 5.30 12.78 -2.62
CA MET A 1 4.94 11.39 -2.35
C MET A 1 3.45 11.32 -2.05
N PRO A 2 2.71 10.49 -2.76
CA PRO A 2 1.28 10.38 -2.49
C PRO A 2 1.04 9.72 -1.12
N THR A 3 -0.10 10.03 -0.54
CA THR A 3 -0.52 9.45 0.72
C THR A 3 -1.89 8.80 0.54
N GLY A 4 -2.21 7.89 1.44
CA GLY A 4 -3.50 7.22 1.43
C GLY A 4 -3.77 6.53 2.74
N VAL A 5 -4.92 5.88 2.82
CA VAL A 5 -5.35 5.16 4.00
C VAL A 5 -5.45 3.67 3.66
N VAL A 6 -4.90 2.84 4.52
CA VAL A 6 -5.01 1.39 4.35
C VAL A 6 -6.46 0.98 4.50
N ARG A 7 -7.00 0.43 3.45
CA ARG A 7 -8.40 -0.02 3.45
C ARG A 7 -8.54 -1.40 4.06
N SER A 8 -7.64 -2.30 3.69
CA SER A 8 -7.57 -3.62 4.28
C SER A 8 -6.17 -4.18 4.06
N PHE A 9 -5.76 -5.06 4.93
CA PHE A 9 -4.48 -5.76 4.77
C PHE A 9 -4.61 -7.14 5.40
N ASN A 10 -4.32 -8.17 4.62
CA ASN A 10 -4.41 -9.55 5.08
C ASN A 10 -3.01 -10.15 5.12
N VAL A 11 -2.51 -10.38 6.34
CA VAL A 11 -1.19 -10.94 6.54
C VAL A 11 -1.10 -12.37 6.00
N LYS A 12 -2.16 -13.13 6.12
CA LYS A 12 -2.19 -14.52 5.64
C LYS A 12 -2.12 -14.60 4.13
N SER A 13 -2.86 -13.72 3.45
CA SER A 13 -2.84 -13.66 1.98
C SER A 13 -1.60 -12.95 1.46
N GLY A 14 -0.99 -12.10 2.27
CA GLY A 14 0.22 -11.39 1.90
C GLY A 14 -0.03 -10.16 1.05
N PHE A 15 -1.23 -9.60 1.07
CA PHE A 15 -1.53 -8.38 0.32
C PHE A 15 -2.66 -7.59 0.95
N GLY A 16 -2.78 -6.35 0.52
CA GLY A 16 -3.85 -5.48 0.98
C GLY A 16 -4.12 -4.39 -0.04
N PHE A 17 -4.97 -3.45 0.34
CA PHE A 17 -5.36 -2.34 -0.52
C PHE A 17 -5.23 -1.02 0.23
N ILE A 18 -4.80 0.00 -0.49
CA ILE A 18 -4.69 1.36 0.01
C ILE A 18 -5.64 2.24 -0.79
N ARG A 19 -6.41 3.06 -0.08
CA ARG A 19 -7.25 4.06 -0.72
C ARG A 19 -6.47 5.37 -0.80
N PRO A 20 -6.11 5.82 -2.02
CA PRO A 20 -5.40 7.09 -2.17
C PRO A 20 -6.24 8.28 -1.68
N ASP A 21 -5.57 9.26 -1.08
CA ASP A 21 -6.24 10.47 -0.59
C ASP A 21 -6.81 11.33 -1.73
N ASP A 22 -6.30 11.16 -2.94
CA ASP A 22 -6.76 11.92 -4.10
C ASP A 22 -8.03 11.35 -4.75
N GLY A 23 -8.60 10.29 -4.18
CA GLY A 23 -9.81 9.68 -4.71
C GLY A 23 -9.59 8.72 -5.87
N SER A 24 -8.35 8.40 -6.19
CA SER A 24 -8.02 7.42 -7.23
C SER A 24 -8.48 6.02 -6.83
N LYS A 25 -8.41 5.10 -7.79
CA LYS A 25 -8.73 3.69 -7.52
C LYS A 25 -7.78 3.11 -6.47
N ASP A 26 -8.27 2.15 -5.71
CA ASP A 26 -7.48 1.48 -4.69
C ASP A 26 -6.19 0.90 -5.30
N LEU A 27 -5.11 1.05 -4.55
CA LEU A 27 -3.81 0.50 -4.94
C LEU A 27 -3.57 -0.81 -4.21
N PHE A 28 -2.94 -1.73 -4.92
CA PHE A 28 -2.51 -3.00 -4.35
C PHE A 28 -1.23 -2.79 -3.56
N VAL A 29 -1.15 -3.37 -2.36
CA VAL A 29 0.07 -3.38 -1.57
C VAL A 29 0.42 -4.81 -1.21
N HIS A 30 1.64 -5.22 -1.51
CA HIS A 30 2.13 -6.56 -1.25
C HIS A 30 2.87 -6.60 0.09
N SER A 31 2.77 -7.73 0.81
CA SER A 31 3.46 -7.88 2.09
C SER A 31 4.97 -7.71 1.94
N GLY A 32 5.52 -8.11 0.81
CA GLY A 32 6.94 -7.91 0.52
C GLY A 32 7.34 -6.43 0.55
N ALA A 33 6.46 -5.54 0.07
CA ALA A 33 6.73 -4.11 0.11
C ALA A 33 6.75 -3.59 1.54
N VAL A 34 5.86 -4.10 2.39
CA VAL A 34 5.82 -3.75 3.81
C VAL A 34 7.10 -4.20 4.51
N LYS A 35 7.54 -5.42 4.27
CA LYS A 35 8.78 -5.94 4.85
C LYS A 35 9.99 -5.15 4.37
N ARG A 36 10.03 -4.81 3.10
CA ARG A 36 11.11 -4.01 2.52
C ARG A 36 11.23 -2.65 3.17
N ALA A 37 10.09 -2.05 3.51
CA ALA A 37 10.05 -0.76 4.19
C ALA A 37 10.41 -0.88 5.67
N GLY A 38 10.53 -2.09 6.19
CA GLY A 38 10.82 -2.31 7.60
C GLY A 38 9.65 -2.01 8.51
N LEU A 39 8.44 -2.04 7.97
CA LEU A 39 7.24 -1.70 8.73
C LEU A 39 6.59 -2.96 9.31
N LYS A 40 5.83 -2.74 10.37
CA LYS A 40 4.95 -3.77 10.90
C LYS A 40 3.77 -3.99 9.95
N PRO A 41 3.06 -5.12 10.05
CA PRO A 41 1.87 -5.33 9.23
C PRO A 41 0.92 -4.15 9.31
N LEU A 42 0.40 -3.75 8.17
CA LEU A 42 -0.49 -2.59 8.09
C LEU A 42 -1.83 -2.90 8.74
N GLN A 43 -2.45 -1.88 9.33
CA GLN A 43 -3.75 -2.01 9.96
C GLN A 43 -4.78 -1.20 9.18
N GLU A 44 -6.05 -1.58 9.31
CA GLU A 44 -7.13 -0.82 8.69
C GLU A 44 -7.13 0.61 9.19
N ASN A 45 -7.43 1.53 8.26
CA ASN A 45 -7.51 2.97 8.54
C ASN A 45 -6.18 3.61 8.91
N GLN A 46 -5.07 2.89 8.72
CA GLN A 46 -3.75 3.46 8.97
C GLN A 46 -3.36 4.36 7.80
N LYS A 47 -2.90 5.57 8.10
CA LYS A 47 -2.44 6.48 7.07
C LYS A 47 -0.98 6.22 6.75
N ILE A 48 -0.67 6.13 5.47
CA ILE A 48 0.69 5.89 5.01
C ILE A 48 1.01 6.75 3.78
N SER A 49 2.29 7.00 3.58
CA SER A 49 2.77 7.55 2.32
C SER A 49 3.42 6.43 1.52
N TYR A 50 3.42 6.57 0.20
CA TYR A 50 3.91 5.52 -0.67
C TYR A 50 4.27 6.11 -2.03
N ASP A 51 4.99 5.33 -2.83
CA ASP A 51 5.18 5.61 -4.25
C ASP A 51 4.35 4.61 -5.05
N VAL A 52 3.98 4.99 -6.25
CA VAL A 52 3.22 4.14 -7.15
C VAL A 52 4.16 3.53 -8.17
N ARG A 53 4.10 2.22 -8.30
CA ARG A 53 4.86 1.50 -9.32
C ARG A 53 3.89 0.82 -10.28
N SER A 54 4.08 1.06 -11.56
CA SER A 54 3.31 0.40 -12.60
C SER A 54 3.96 -0.93 -12.97
N GLU A 55 3.16 -1.98 -13.00
CA GLU A 55 3.60 -3.29 -13.44
C GLU A 55 3.35 -3.45 -14.94
N LEU A 56 4.02 -4.43 -15.54
CA LEU A 56 3.92 -4.67 -16.97
C LEU A 56 2.51 -5.06 -17.43
N ASP A 57 1.72 -5.62 -16.54
CA ASP A 57 0.36 -6.04 -16.84
C ASP A 57 -0.66 -4.90 -16.65
N GLY A 58 -0.20 -3.69 -16.39
CA GLY A 58 -1.07 -2.54 -16.19
C GLY A 58 -1.53 -2.32 -14.76
N ARG A 59 -1.13 -3.18 -13.84
CA ARG A 59 -1.48 -3.01 -12.43
C ARG A 59 -0.58 -1.97 -11.77
N ARG A 60 -1.13 -1.28 -10.81
CA ARG A 60 -0.37 -0.34 -9.99
C ARG A 60 -0.26 -0.88 -8.58
N SER A 61 0.92 -0.77 -8.01
CA SER A 61 1.16 -1.20 -6.64
C SER A 61 1.84 -0.08 -5.85
N ALA A 62 1.61 -0.10 -4.54
CA ALA A 62 2.26 0.83 -3.63
C ALA A 62 3.61 0.26 -3.21
N VAL A 63 4.65 1.09 -3.27
CA VAL A 63 6.01 0.71 -2.86
C VAL A 63 6.58 1.84 -2.01
N ASP A 64 7.73 1.60 -1.38
CA ASP A 64 8.42 2.60 -0.54
C ASP A 64 7.49 3.17 0.53
N LEU A 65 6.82 2.28 1.25
CA LEU A 65 5.82 2.64 2.25
C LEU A 65 6.47 3.31 3.45
N LYS A 66 5.80 4.34 3.99
CA LYS A 66 6.21 5.01 5.21
C LYS A 66 4.96 5.34 6.04
N VAL A 67 5.07 5.13 7.34
CA VAL A 67 4.00 5.52 8.25
C VAL A 67 4.04 7.03 8.41
N VAL A 68 2.90 7.66 8.24
CA VAL A 68 2.77 9.11 8.36
C VAL A 68 2.40 9.50 9.78
#